data_05ec2f8b46d1b1fce164ce2974e7744d
#
_entry.id   05ec2f8b46d1b1fce164ce2974e7744d
#
_cell.length_a   1.000
_cell.length_b   1.000
_cell.length_c   1.000
_cell.angle_alpha   90.00
_cell.angle_beta   90.00
_cell.angle_gamma   90.00
#
_symmetry.space_group_name_H-M   'P 1'
#
loop_
_entity.id
_entity.type
_entity.pdbx_description
1 polymer ?
#
loop_
_entity_poly.entity_id
_entity_poly.type
_entity_poly.pdbx_seq_one_letter_code
_entity_poly.pdbx_strand_id
1 'polypeptide(L)'
;STFLYTEPDSCIGFWVALEDATKENGCLWAAPGGHKTTLRKRFRRKEGGGVEMITLDAMPFELHNMIPLEVKQGTCIVLHGLLPHYSLPNTSGRSRQAYAVHAVDQKSHYPSNNWLRTSAMSIL
;
A
#
# COMPACT_ATOMS: atom_id res chain seq x y z
N SER A 1 -5.30 -4.92 3.87
CA SER A 1 -4.94 -4.03 2.74
C SER A 1 -5.56 -4.53 1.44
N THR A 2 -5.59 -3.67 0.41
CA THR A 2 -6.15 -4.03 -0.91
C THR A 2 -5.44 -5.23 -1.55
N PHE A 3 -4.14 -5.29 -1.44
CA PHE A 3 -3.31 -6.32 -2.10
C PHE A 3 -2.92 -7.47 -1.16
N LEU A 4 -2.71 -7.21 0.12
CA LEU A 4 -2.33 -8.20 1.12
C LEU A 4 -3.39 -8.21 2.23
N TYR A 5 -4.50 -8.87 1.95
CA TYR A 5 -5.63 -8.93 2.86
C TYR A 5 -5.40 -9.95 3.97
N THR A 6 -5.72 -9.58 5.20
CA THR A 6 -5.71 -10.47 6.37
C THR A 6 -6.94 -10.23 7.24
N GLU A 7 -7.33 -11.21 8.04
CA GLU A 7 -8.41 -11.15 9.02
C GLU A 7 -7.88 -11.50 10.42
N PRO A 8 -7.85 -10.56 11.34
CA PRO A 8 -8.06 -9.11 11.18
C PRO A 8 -7.00 -8.45 10.31
N ASP A 9 -7.27 -7.21 9.84
CA ASP A 9 -6.28 -6.43 9.08
C ASP A 9 -5.01 -6.22 9.89
N SER A 10 -3.87 -6.64 9.32
CA SER A 10 -2.57 -6.59 10.01
C SER A 10 -1.41 -6.11 9.12
N CYS A 11 -1.71 -5.75 7.87
CA CYS A 11 -0.68 -5.36 6.91
C CYS A 11 -0.06 -4.01 7.28
N ILE A 12 1.27 -3.98 7.33
CA ILE A 12 2.09 -2.77 7.50
C ILE A 12 3.06 -2.71 6.32
N GLY A 13 3.10 -1.57 5.63
CA GLY A 13 4.08 -1.27 4.59
C GLY A 13 5.25 -0.47 5.15
N PHE A 14 6.46 -0.86 4.77
CA PHE A 14 7.69 -0.10 5.00
C PHE A 14 8.18 0.39 3.65
N TRP A 15 8.21 1.70 3.46
CA TRP A 15 8.64 2.32 2.23
C TRP A 15 9.92 3.12 2.52
N VAL A 16 11.06 2.64 2.01
CA VAL A 16 12.38 3.22 2.24
C VAL A 16 12.78 4.03 1.01
N ALA A 17 13.00 5.32 1.19
CA ALA A 17 13.48 6.21 0.15
C ALA A 17 14.94 5.90 -0.19
N LEU A 18 15.22 5.42 -1.40
CA LEU A 18 16.59 5.21 -1.89
C LEU A 18 17.19 6.47 -2.49
N GLU A 19 16.38 7.49 -2.70
CA GLU A 19 16.71 8.82 -3.18
C GLU A 19 15.79 9.84 -2.50
N ASP A 20 16.13 11.12 -2.53
CA ASP A 20 15.23 12.18 -2.07
C ASP A 20 13.89 12.10 -2.82
N ALA A 21 12.80 12.09 -2.10
CA ALA A 21 11.45 12.10 -2.66
C ALA A 21 10.81 13.47 -2.44
N THR A 22 10.45 14.14 -3.53
CA THR A 22 9.82 15.46 -3.55
C THR A 22 8.53 15.43 -4.36
N LYS A 23 7.74 16.48 -4.31
CA LYS A 23 6.52 16.59 -5.12
C LYS A 23 6.81 16.48 -6.62
N GLU A 24 7.92 17.07 -7.08
CA GLU A 24 8.31 17.11 -8.49
C GLU A 24 8.71 15.75 -9.03
N ASN A 25 9.38 14.91 -8.21
CA ASN A 25 9.81 13.57 -8.64
C ASN A 25 8.88 12.44 -8.20
N GLY A 26 7.70 12.77 -7.64
CA GLY A 26 6.66 11.79 -7.34
C GLY A 26 6.77 11.17 -5.94
N CYS A 27 6.91 11.98 -4.89
CA CYS A 27 6.78 11.50 -3.51
C CYS A 27 5.42 10.83 -3.25
N LEU A 28 5.30 10.10 -2.15
CA LEU A 28 4.01 9.60 -1.69
C LEU A 28 3.12 10.75 -1.20
N TRP A 29 1.83 10.56 -1.38
CA TRP A 29 0.76 11.35 -0.78
C TRP A 29 -0.09 10.42 0.06
N ALA A 30 -0.49 10.83 1.24
CA ALA A 30 -1.31 10.02 2.14
C ALA A 30 -2.38 10.84 2.85
N ALA A 31 -3.50 10.19 3.20
CA ALA A 31 -4.59 10.80 3.97
C ALA A 31 -4.34 10.63 5.47
N PRO A 32 -3.99 11.68 6.24
CA PRO A 32 -3.83 11.56 7.68
C PRO A 32 -5.10 10.99 8.34
N GLY A 33 -4.95 9.93 9.14
CA GLY A 33 -6.09 9.26 9.79
C GLY A 33 -6.93 8.37 8.86
N GLY A 34 -6.66 8.34 7.55
CA GLY A 34 -7.42 7.57 6.56
C GLY A 34 -7.43 6.06 6.76
N HIS A 35 -6.53 5.51 7.59
CA HIS A 35 -6.53 4.10 7.99
C HIS A 35 -7.69 3.70 8.92
N LYS A 36 -8.42 4.67 9.47
CA LYS A 36 -9.59 4.45 10.35
C LYS A 36 -10.88 4.13 9.59
N THR A 37 -10.77 3.90 8.28
CA THR A 37 -11.89 3.53 7.41
C THR A 37 -11.86 2.04 7.07
N THR A 38 -12.96 1.53 6.49
CA THR A 38 -13.04 0.16 6.01
C THR A 38 -12.23 -0.05 4.72
N LEU A 39 -11.88 -1.30 4.44
CA LEU A 39 -11.26 -1.68 3.16
C LEU A 39 -12.24 -1.45 2.01
N ARG A 40 -11.86 -0.64 1.02
CA ARG A 40 -12.74 -0.27 -0.11
C ARG A 40 -12.61 -1.19 -1.30
N LYS A 41 -11.41 -1.73 -1.54
CA LYS A 41 -11.13 -2.61 -2.69
C LYS A 41 -10.24 -3.75 -2.26
N ARG A 42 -10.42 -4.91 -2.90
CA ARG A 42 -9.57 -6.07 -2.69
C ARG A 42 -9.14 -6.67 -4.03
N PHE A 43 -7.83 -6.87 -4.19
CA PHE A 43 -7.24 -7.56 -5.32
C PHE A 43 -7.02 -9.02 -4.97
N ARG A 44 -7.69 -9.93 -5.68
CA ARG A 44 -7.68 -11.34 -5.35
C ARG A 44 -7.61 -12.25 -6.57
N ARG A 45 -7.35 -13.52 -6.36
CA ARG A 45 -7.46 -14.56 -7.38
C ARG A 45 -8.91 -14.97 -7.58
N LYS A 46 -9.25 -15.26 -8.85
CA LYS A 46 -10.54 -15.84 -9.23
C LYS A 46 -10.51 -17.36 -9.08
N GLU A 47 -11.67 -17.95 -8.89
CA GLU A 47 -11.89 -19.38 -9.16
C GLU A 47 -11.70 -19.62 -10.66
N GLY A 48 -10.95 -20.69 -11.02
CA GLY A 48 -10.63 -20.98 -12.43
C GLY A 48 -9.44 -20.21 -13.01
N GLY A 49 -8.82 -19.30 -12.26
CA GLY A 49 -7.57 -18.61 -12.65
C GLY A 49 -7.71 -17.12 -12.93
N GLY A 50 -6.57 -16.44 -13.00
CA GLY A 50 -6.50 -14.99 -13.15
C GLY A 50 -6.73 -14.26 -11.83
N VAL A 51 -6.81 -12.93 -11.94
CA VAL A 51 -7.00 -12.01 -10.80
C VAL A 51 -8.10 -11.00 -11.11
N GLU A 52 -8.66 -10.41 -10.06
CA GLU A 52 -9.69 -9.37 -10.18
C GLU A 52 -9.55 -8.34 -9.06
N MET A 53 -10.02 -7.13 -9.32
CA MET A 53 -10.25 -6.11 -8.31
C MET A 53 -11.74 -6.09 -7.96
N ILE A 54 -12.09 -6.40 -6.71
CA ILE A 54 -13.47 -6.26 -6.24
C ILE A 54 -13.62 -4.96 -5.44
N THR A 55 -14.77 -4.31 -5.58
CA THR A 55 -15.15 -3.15 -4.79
C THR A 55 -15.99 -3.62 -3.61
N LEU A 56 -15.53 -3.36 -2.41
CA LEU A 56 -16.21 -3.68 -1.15
C LEU A 56 -17.02 -2.49 -0.64
N ASP A 57 -16.49 -1.28 -0.88
CA ASP A 57 -17.12 -0.02 -0.54
C ASP A 57 -16.93 0.95 -1.71
N ALA A 58 -18.03 1.47 -2.23
CA ALA A 58 -18.04 2.38 -3.37
C ALA A 58 -17.79 3.86 -3.00
N MET A 59 -17.65 4.17 -1.71
CA MET A 59 -17.34 5.53 -1.28
C MET A 59 -16.05 6.04 -1.93
N PRO A 60 -16.03 7.22 -2.55
CA PRO A 60 -14.83 7.77 -3.15
C PRO A 60 -13.78 8.11 -2.08
N PHE A 61 -12.51 8.06 -2.48
CA PHE A 61 -11.43 8.57 -1.63
C PHE A 61 -11.45 10.09 -1.59
N GLU A 62 -11.35 10.68 -0.40
CA GLU A 62 -11.28 12.13 -0.21
C GLU A 62 -9.87 12.64 -0.52
N LEU A 63 -9.61 12.90 -1.80
CA LEU A 63 -8.28 13.30 -2.26
C LEU A 63 -7.85 14.71 -1.77
N HIS A 64 -8.79 15.55 -1.37
CA HIS A 64 -8.48 16.90 -0.86
C HIS A 64 -7.77 16.90 0.50
N ASN A 65 -7.86 15.79 1.24
CA ASN A 65 -7.19 15.63 2.54
C ASN A 65 -5.80 14.98 2.42
N MET A 66 -5.33 14.70 1.21
CA MET A 66 -4.01 14.10 1.00
C MET A 66 -2.90 15.13 1.21
N ILE A 67 -1.88 14.74 1.95
CA ILE A 67 -0.67 15.55 2.14
C ILE A 67 0.54 14.88 1.49
N PRO A 68 1.49 15.66 0.94
CA PRO A 68 2.71 15.12 0.38
C PRO A 68 3.66 14.67 1.51
N LEU A 69 4.28 13.52 1.32
CA LEU A 69 5.31 12.97 2.19
C LEU A 69 6.67 13.16 1.52
N GLU A 70 7.17 14.41 1.51
CA GLU A 70 8.51 14.70 1.02
C GLU A 70 9.54 14.26 2.05
N VAL A 71 10.49 13.44 1.63
CA VAL A 71 11.48 12.85 2.54
C VAL A 71 12.86 12.78 1.90
N LYS A 72 13.89 12.75 2.73
CA LYS A 72 15.28 12.54 2.32
C LYS A 72 15.59 11.07 2.11
N GLN A 73 16.60 10.79 1.28
CA GLN A 73 17.19 9.48 1.12
C GLN A 73 17.47 8.83 2.49
N GLY A 74 17.17 7.53 2.61
CA GLY A 74 17.32 6.75 3.83
C GLY A 74 16.14 6.82 4.79
N THR A 75 15.15 7.71 4.56
CA THR A 75 13.94 7.77 5.38
C THR A 75 13.06 6.56 5.13
N CYS A 76 12.56 5.95 6.20
CA CYS A 76 11.53 4.91 6.14
C CYS A 76 10.16 5.50 6.50
N ILE A 77 9.21 5.42 5.57
CA ILE A 77 7.80 5.74 5.82
C ILE A 77 7.07 4.44 6.17
N VAL A 78 6.38 4.43 7.32
CA VAL A 78 5.56 3.29 7.75
C VAL A 78 4.11 3.58 7.41
N LEU A 79 3.49 2.68 6.65
CA LEU A 79 2.13 2.82 6.13
C LEU A 79 1.23 1.72 6.68
N HIS A 80 0.14 2.08 7.33
CA HIS A 80 -0.91 1.13 7.68
C HIS A 80 -1.57 0.57 6.42
N GLY A 81 -1.91 -0.72 6.38
CA GLY A 81 -2.48 -1.39 5.21
C GLY A 81 -3.79 -0.80 4.68
N LEU A 82 -4.55 -0.11 5.52
CA LEU A 82 -5.78 0.59 5.13
C LEU A 82 -5.56 2.06 4.77
N LEU A 83 -4.35 2.61 4.95
CA LEU A 83 -4.09 4.02 4.68
C LEU A 83 -4.15 4.31 3.18
N PRO A 84 -5.09 5.15 2.70
CA PRO A 84 -5.09 5.60 1.32
C PRO A 84 -3.83 6.41 1.02
N HIS A 85 -3.13 6.01 -0.04
CA HIS A 85 -1.93 6.70 -0.49
C HIS A 85 -1.75 6.54 -2.00
N TYR A 86 -1.06 7.47 -2.62
CA TYR A 86 -0.72 7.44 -4.05
C TYR A 86 0.57 8.21 -4.32
N SER A 87 1.05 8.16 -5.55
CA SER A 87 2.10 9.05 -6.07
C SER A 87 1.58 9.75 -7.32
N LEU A 88 1.95 11.01 -7.50
CA LEU A 88 1.75 11.72 -8.77
C LEU A 88 2.85 11.33 -9.78
N PRO A 89 2.64 11.61 -11.08
CA PRO A 89 3.68 11.43 -12.08
C PRO A 89 4.94 12.21 -11.73
N ASN A 90 6.09 11.62 -12.02
CA ASN A 90 7.38 12.32 -11.93
C ASN A 90 7.50 13.30 -13.10
N THR A 91 7.55 14.58 -12.80
CA THR A 91 7.71 15.68 -13.77
C THR A 91 9.12 16.28 -13.75
N SER A 92 10.00 15.74 -12.92
CA SER A 92 11.39 16.16 -12.82
C SER A 92 12.30 15.37 -13.78
N GLY A 93 13.50 15.84 -13.98
CA GLY A 93 14.55 15.07 -14.69
C GLY A 93 15.30 14.06 -13.81
N ARG A 94 14.84 13.79 -12.58
CA ARG A 94 15.50 12.90 -11.61
C ARG A 94 14.62 11.70 -11.29
N SER A 95 15.22 10.54 -11.03
CA SER A 95 14.51 9.37 -10.55
C SER A 95 13.97 9.55 -9.12
N ARG A 96 13.06 8.66 -8.74
CA ARG A 96 12.59 8.50 -7.37
C ARG A 96 12.47 7.01 -7.08
N GLN A 97 13.57 6.41 -6.69
CA GLN A 97 13.63 5.00 -6.34
C GLN A 97 13.31 4.78 -4.87
N ALA A 98 12.60 3.70 -4.59
CA ALA A 98 12.28 3.30 -3.23
C ALA A 98 12.26 1.77 -3.13
N TYR A 99 12.55 1.26 -1.96
CA TYR A 99 12.40 -0.13 -1.60
C TYR A 99 11.16 -0.28 -0.71
N ALA A 100 10.24 -1.17 -1.08
CA ALA A 100 9.02 -1.39 -0.32
C ALA A 100 8.93 -2.84 0.15
N VAL A 101 8.65 -3.01 1.45
CA VAL A 101 8.43 -4.31 2.10
C VAL A 101 7.09 -4.24 2.85
N HIS A 102 6.39 -5.36 2.88
CA HIS A 102 5.15 -5.48 3.63
C HIS A 102 5.28 -6.60 4.67
N ALA A 103 4.82 -6.32 5.88
CA ALA A 103 4.69 -7.29 6.95
C ALA A 103 3.20 -7.53 7.26
N VAL A 104 2.86 -8.76 7.60
CA VAL A 104 1.54 -9.15 8.10
C VAL A 104 1.71 -9.96 9.37
N ASP A 105 0.76 -9.87 10.29
CA ASP A 105 0.79 -10.68 11.51
C ASP A 105 0.55 -12.16 11.15
N GLN A 106 1.46 -13.03 11.56
CA GLN A 106 1.37 -14.47 11.37
C GLN A 106 0.11 -15.09 12.00
N LYS A 107 -0.44 -14.46 13.04
CA LYS A 107 -1.66 -14.90 13.72
C LYS A 107 -2.94 -14.53 12.97
N SER A 108 -2.88 -13.58 12.06
CA SER A 108 -4.01 -13.18 11.23
C SER A 108 -4.26 -14.23 10.14
N HIS A 109 -5.53 -14.55 9.88
CA HIS A 109 -5.87 -15.40 8.77
C HIS A 109 -5.50 -14.76 7.44
N TYR A 110 -4.69 -15.46 6.62
CA TYR A 110 -4.29 -15.05 5.28
C TYR A 110 -5.05 -15.89 4.24
N PRO A 111 -6.12 -15.36 3.60
CA PRO A 111 -6.96 -16.15 2.70
C PRO A 111 -6.19 -16.70 1.49
N SER A 112 -6.49 -17.93 1.11
CA SER A 112 -5.86 -18.64 -0.03
C SER A 112 -6.08 -17.97 -1.37
N ASN A 113 -7.13 -17.13 -1.49
CA ASN A 113 -7.44 -16.35 -2.68
C ASN A 113 -6.76 -14.96 -2.72
N ASN A 114 -5.88 -14.65 -1.78
CA ASN A 114 -4.99 -13.49 -1.96
C ASN A 114 -4.18 -13.64 -3.24
N TRP A 115 -3.94 -12.53 -3.96
CA TRP A 115 -3.20 -12.57 -5.23
C TRP A 115 -1.77 -13.11 -5.06
N LEU A 116 -1.09 -12.76 -3.95
CA LEU A 116 0.21 -13.28 -3.56
C LEU A 116 0.00 -14.51 -2.65
N ARG A 117 0.61 -15.65 -3.00
CA ARG A 117 0.50 -16.87 -2.21
C ARG A 117 1.52 -16.89 -1.07
N THR A 118 1.16 -17.50 0.05
CA THR A 118 2.03 -17.59 1.24
C THR A 118 3.33 -18.37 1.01
N SER A 119 3.38 -19.27 0.02
CA SER A 119 4.63 -19.96 -0.36
C SER A 119 5.71 -19.03 -0.88
N ALA A 120 5.35 -17.78 -1.26
CA ALA A 120 6.28 -16.73 -1.64
C ALA A 120 6.65 -15.77 -0.49
N MET A 121 6.06 -15.97 0.70
CA MET A 121 6.31 -15.16 1.88
C MET A 121 7.30 -15.92 2.78
N SER A 122 8.48 -15.35 2.99
CA SER A 122 9.37 -15.81 4.07
C SER A 122 8.72 -15.49 5.41
N ILE A 123 8.53 -16.50 6.23
CA ILE A 123 8.13 -16.32 7.62
C ILE A 123 9.43 -15.95 8.36
N LEU A 124 9.51 -14.72 8.82
CA LEU A 124 10.56 -14.26 9.72
C LEU A 124 10.20 -14.63 11.16
#